data_174a8fd4f4921645c27b49b9be7b999d
#
_entry.id   174a8fd4f4921645c27b49b9be7b999d
#
_cell.length_a   1.000
_cell.length_b   1.000
_cell.length_c   1.000
_cell.angle_alpha   90.00
_cell.angle_beta   90.00
_cell.angle_gamma   90.00
#
_symmetry.space_group_name_H-M   'P 1'
#
loop_
_entity.id
_entity.type
_entity.pdbx_description
1 polymer ?
#
loop_
_entity_poly.entity_id
_entity_poly.type
_entity_poly.pdbx_seq_one_letter_code
_entity_poly.pdbx_strand_id
1 'polypeptide(L)'
;FHHTFHQVYLTKTDWVLLPGKETGTFQSFIFSLRSYIVQTIKKYIHGSNQETGIAEALLIGYKEDLDKDLVQAYSNAGVVHIIAISGLHLGLIYVMLTKLLNWIPLIRKNKFIKMLLLLGCLWIFSLLTGASASVLRSAVMFTFIVVGKNYFTQSSIYNSLAVSAFLLLCYDPYFLWDVGFQLSYLALIGIVSLQQPLNRLLYCKMPWLEKIWSLFTVTLAAQISA
;
A
#
# COMPACT_ATOMS: atom_id res chain seq x y z
N PHE A 1 -15.87 -0.66 10.10
CA PHE A 1 -17.19 -1.30 9.91
C PHE A 1 -17.09 -2.17 8.67
N HIS A 2 -16.86 -3.47 8.88
CA HIS A 2 -17.07 -4.44 7.82
C HIS A 2 -18.60 -4.57 7.64
N HIS A 3 -19.08 -4.61 6.40
CA HIS A 3 -20.50 -4.85 6.05
C HIS A 3 -20.95 -6.28 6.47
N THR A 4 -20.60 -6.68 7.69
CA THR A 4 -20.93 -7.99 8.25
C THR A 4 -22.17 -7.81 9.11
N PHE A 5 -23.32 -8.08 8.53
CA PHE A 5 -24.62 -7.95 9.22
C PHE A 5 -24.98 -9.20 10.04
N HIS A 6 -24.33 -10.33 9.75
CA HIS A 6 -24.56 -11.59 10.42
C HIS A 6 -23.25 -12.34 10.63
N GLN A 7 -23.08 -12.96 11.79
CA GLN A 7 -21.96 -13.80 12.13
C GLN A 7 -22.49 -15.16 12.54
N VAL A 8 -22.01 -16.24 11.92
CA VAL A 8 -22.39 -17.61 12.21
C VAL A 8 -21.14 -18.38 12.61
N TYR A 9 -21.21 -19.09 13.72
CA TYR A 9 -20.16 -20.01 14.16
C TYR A 9 -20.52 -21.42 13.66
N LEU A 10 -19.72 -21.96 12.75
CA LEU A 10 -19.89 -23.28 12.17
C LEU A 10 -18.79 -24.22 12.66
N THR A 11 -19.16 -25.42 13.02
CA THR A 11 -18.21 -26.52 13.26
C THR A 11 -17.84 -27.18 11.93
N LYS A 12 -16.79 -28.01 11.91
CA LYS A 12 -16.33 -28.68 10.68
C LYS A 12 -17.39 -29.54 10.00
N THR A 13 -18.44 -29.91 10.72
CA THR A 13 -19.54 -30.76 10.24
C THR A 13 -20.76 -30.00 9.74
N ASP A 14 -20.81 -28.67 9.98
CA ASP A 14 -22.02 -27.87 9.74
C ASP A 14 -22.04 -27.21 8.36
N TRP A 15 -21.06 -27.52 7.51
CA TRP A 15 -20.98 -26.95 6.16
C TRP A 15 -20.60 -28.01 5.13
N VAL A 16 -21.15 -27.86 3.95
CA VAL A 16 -20.85 -28.71 2.79
C VAL A 16 -20.36 -27.85 1.67
N LEU A 17 -19.24 -28.23 1.06
CA LEU A 17 -18.73 -27.60 -0.15
C LEU A 17 -19.68 -27.89 -1.31
N LEU A 18 -20.37 -26.86 -1.80
CA LEU A 18 -21.16 -26.98 -3.02
C LEU A 18 -20.23 -27.02 -4.23
N PRO A 19 -20.31 -28.02 -5.10
CA PRO A 19 -19.56 -28.04 -6.33
C PRO A 19 -20.10 -26.96 -7.28
N GLY A 20 -19.21 -26.08 -7.75
CA GLY A 20 -19.53 -25.09 -8.76
C GLY A 20 -19.75 -23.69 -8.20
N LYS A 21 -18.66 -23.01 -7.86
CA LYS A 21 -18.67 -21.56 -7.80
C LYS A 21 -18.10 -21.04 -9.12
N GLU A 22 -18.93 -20.34 -9.87
CA GLU A 22 -18.46 -19.49 -10.97
C GLU A 22 -17.71 -18.30 -10.36
N THR A 23 -16.45 -18.52 -9.99
CA THR A 23 -15.55 -17.40 -9.75
C THR A 23 -15.35 -16.71 -11.09
N GLY A 24 -15.63 -15.41 -11.16
CA GLY A 24 -15.40 -14.65 -12.40
C GLY A 24 -13.96 -14.87 -12.87
N THR A 25 -13.77 -15.04 -14.17
CA THR A 25 -12.48 -15.36 -14.82
C THR A 25 -11.34 -14.47 -14.32
N PHE A 26 -11.65 -13.20 -14.01
CA PHE A 26 -10.67 -12.26 -13.48
C PHE A 26 -10.25 -12.58 -12.04
N GLN A 27 -11.19 -12.95 -11.16
CA GLN A 27 -10.88 -13.33 -9.78
C GLN A 27 -10.04 -14.62 -9.75
N SER A 28 -10.42 -15.61 -10.56
CA SER A 28 -9.65 -16.87 -10.65
C SER A 28 -8.23 -16.63 -11.14
N PHE A 29 -8.02 -15.71 -12.08
CA PHE A 29 -6.69 -15.33 -12.55
C PHE A 29 -5.85 -14.68 -11.43
N ILE A 30 -6.40 -13.72 -10.69
CA ILE A 30 -5.69 -13.08 -9.57
C ILE A 30 -5.34 -14.12 -8.48
N PHE A 31 -6.27 -15.00 -8.12
CA PHE A 31 -6.00 -16.07 -7.15
C PHE A 31 -4.92 -17.04 -7.64
N SER A 32 -4.95 -17.44 -8.90
CA SER A 32 -3.93 -18.32 -9.49
C SER A 32 -2.55 -17.65 -9.49
N LEU A 33 -2.48 -16.38 -9.87
CA LEU A 33 -1.23 -15.62 -9.86
C LEU A 33 -0.68 -15.46 -8.43
N ARG A 34 -1.55 -15.15 -7.46
CA ARG A 34 -1.17 -15.07 -6.05
C ARG A 34 -0.66 -16.41 -5.51
N SER A 35 -1.38 -17.48 -5.79
CA SER A 35 -0.98 -18.84 -5.40
C SER A 35 0.37 -19.24 -6.02
N TYR A 36 0.58 -18.93 -7.30
CA TYR A 36 1.86 -19.16 -7.95
C TYR A 36 3.02 -18.42 -7.29
N ILE A 37 2.83 -17.15 -6.92
CA ILE A 37 3.84 -16.35 -6.23
C ILE A 37 4.14 -16.94 -4.84
N VAL A 38 3.10 -17.30 -4.04
CA VAL A 38 3.27 -17.96 -2.74
C VAL A 38 4.09 -19.24 -2.87
N GLN A 39 3.72 -20.10 -3.81
CA GLN A 39 4.45 -21.35 -4.05
C GLN A 39 5.91 -21.10 -4.48
N THR A 40 6.15 -20.07 -5.27
CA THR A 40 7.50 -19.68 -5.69
C THR A 40 8.31 -19.19 -4.48
N ILE A 41 7.74 -18.37 -3.61
CA ILE A 41 8.39 -17.91 -2.38
C ILE A 41 8.77 -19.11 -1.51
N LYS A 42 7.81 -20.03 -1.26
CA LYS A 42 8.04 -21.25 -0.48
C LYS A 42 9.14 -22.15 -1.07
N LYS A 43 9.25 -22.19 -2.40
CA LYS A 43 10.25 -23.00 -3.08
C LYS A 43 11.67 -22.44 -2.95
N TYR A 44 11.82 -21.11 -2.98
CA TYR A 44 13.14 -20.47 -3.03
C TYR A 44 13.62 -19.96 -1.66
N ILE A 45 12.74 -19.68 -0.73
CA ILE A 45 13.11 -19.31 0.64
C ILE A 45 13.23 -20.59 1.47
N HIS A 46 14.47 -21.05 1.65
CA HIS A 46 14.81 -22.23 2.47
C HIS A 46 14.98 -21.84 3.95
N GLY A 47 13.98 -21.14 4.49
CA GLY A 47 13.98 -20.70 5.89
C GLY A 47 13.01 -21.51 6.75
N SER A 48 12.88 -21.11 8.01
CA SER A 48 11.84 -21.64 8.88
C SER A 48 10.45 -21.21 8.35
N ASN A 49 9.39 -21.93 8.75
CA ASN A 49 8.02 -21.56 8.39
C ASN A 49 7.70 -20.10 8.77
N GLN A 50 8.30 -19.60 9.85
CA GLN A 50 8.13 -18.21 10.30
C GLN A 50 8.74 -17.21 9.33
N GLU A 51 9.97 -17.46 8.85
CA GLU A 51 10.65 -16.58 7.89
C GLU A 51 9.92 -16.53 6.55
N THR A 52 9.45 -17.67 6.09
CA THR A 52 8.64 -17.77 4.85
C THR A 52 7.32 -17.02 4.99
N GLY A 53 6.60 -17.21 6.11
CA GLY A 53 5.36 -16.49 6.40
C GLY A 53 5.54 -14.96 6.49
N ILE A 54 6.65 -14.49 7.09
CA ILE A 54 6.99 -13.06 7.10
C ILE A 54 7.26 -12.55 5.68
N ALA A 55 8.03 -13.29 4.87
CA ALA A 55 8.32 -12.91 3.50
C ALA A 55 7.04 -12.81 2.65
N GLU A 56 6.11 -13.75 2.79
CA GLU A 56 4.81 -13.74 2.12
C GLU A 56 3.97 -12.54 2.55
N ALA A 57 3.93 -12.24 3.86
CA ALA A 57 3.20 -11.10 4.37
C ALA A 57 3.78 -9.76 3.88
N LEU A 58 5.10 -9.63 3.83
CA LEU A 58 5.78 -8.39 3.40
C LEU A 58 5.72 -8.18 1.88
N LEU A 59 5.82 -9.24 1.07
CA LEU A 59 5.88 -9.13 -0.38
C LEU A 59 4.50 -9.01 -1.03
N ILE A 60 3.54 -9.81 -0.56
CA ILE A 60 2.21 -9.92 -1.20
C ILE A 60 1.03 -9.77 -0.23
N GLY A 61 1.28 -9.48 1.05
CA GLY A 61 0.24 -9.32 2.06
C GLY A 61 -0.48 -10.60 2.45
N TYR A 62 0.13 -11.77 2.20
CA TYR A 62 -0.43 -13.05 2.57
C TYR A 62 -0.13 -13.34 4.04
N LYS A 63 -1.17 -13.40 4.89
CA LYS A 63 -1.05 -13.50 6.34
C LYS A 63 -1.48 -14.85 6.91
N GLU A 64 -1.99 -15.75 6.08
CA GLU A 64 -2.56 -17.01 6.54
C GLU A 64 -1.51 -17.95 7.14
N ASP A 65 -0.27 -17.88 6.66
CA ASP A 65 0.85 -18.70 7.12
C ASP A 65 1.66 -18.04 8.28
N LEU A 66 1.18 -16.88 8.78
CA LEU A 66 1.82 -16.23 9.93
C LEU A 66 1.45 -16.93 11.23
N ASP A 67 2.47 -17.28 12.00
CA ASP A 67 2.32 -17.79 13.35
C ASP A 67 1.66 -16.74 14.26
N LYS A 68 0.64 -17.15 15.03
CA LYS A 68 -0.08 -16.26 15.95
C LYS A 68 0.83 -15.72 17.05
N ASP A 69 1.78 -16.52 17.53
CA ASP A 69 2.71 -16.11 18.58
C ASP A 69 3.67 -15.03 18.06
N LEU A 70 4.06 -15.15 16.79
CA LEU A 70 4.88 -14.15 16.11
C LEU A 70 4.10 -12.83 15.92
N VAL A 71 2.87 -12.90 15.46
CA VAL A 71 2.00 -11.70 15.33
C VAL A 71 1.81 -11.03 16.68
N GLN A 72 1.62 -11.80 17.75
CA GLN A 72 1.49 -11.27 19.11
C GLN A 72 2.80 -10.60 19.59
N ALA A 73 3.95 -11.18 19.30
CA ALA A 73 5.26 -10.60 19.62
C ALA A 73 5.47 -9.25 18.92
N TYR A 74 5.14 -9.17 17.61
CA TYR A 74 5.18 -7.91 16.85
C TYR A 74 4.17 -6.87 17.37
N SER A 75 2.99 -7.32 17.82
CA SER A 75 1.99 -6.45 18.43
C SER A 75 2.48 -5.89 19.76
N ASN A 76 3.06 -6.72 20.61
CA ASN A 76 3.63 -6.31 21.90
C ASN A 76 4.81 -5.35 21.74
N ALA A 77 5.58 -5.50 20.66
CA ALA A 77 6.66 -4.59 20.30
C ALA A 77 6.17 -3.30 19.62
N GLY A 78 4.86 -3.15 19.36
CA GLY A 78 4.28 -1.98 18.70
C GLY A 78 4.59 -1.87 17.19
N VAL A 79 5.15 -2.92 16.58
CA VAL A 79 5.61 -2.91 15.17
C VAL A 79 4.78 -3.80 14.25
N VAL A 80 3.59 -4.20 14.69
CA VAL A 80 2.67 -5.04 13.89
C VAL A 80 2.31 -4.42 12.54
N HIS A 81 2.35 -3.10 12.43
CA HIS A 81 2.07 -2.37 11.19
C HIS A 81 3.11 -2.67 10.08
N ILE A 82 4.30 -3.15 10.41
CA ILE A 82 5.33 -3.53 9.44
C ILE A 82 4.91 -4.77 8.65
N ILE A 83 4.23 -5.72 9.29
CA ILE A 83 3.71 -6.95 8.65
C ILE A 83 2.54 -6.65 7.70
N ALA A 84 1.87 -5.51 7.89
CA ALA A 84 0.79 -5.11 7.01
C ALA A 84 1.32 -4.31 5.82
N ILE A 85 0.95 -4.72 4.60
CA ILE A 85 1.26 -3.90 3.42
C ILE A 85 0.57 -2.55 3.55
N SER A 86 1.37 -1.51 3.49
CA SER A 86 0.95 -0.12 3.69
C SER A 86 1.14 0.71 2.42
N GLY A 87 0.61 1.93 2.43
CA GLY A 87 0.85 2.90 1.37
C GLY A 87 2.32 3.25 1.14
N LEU A 88 3.17 3.06 2.17
CA LEU A 88 4.62 3.27 2.05
C LEU A 88 5.24 2.25 1.08
N HIS A 89 4.81 0.99 1.10
CA HIS A 89 5.26 -0.03 0.17
C HIS A 89 4.91 0.35 -1.27
N LEU A 90 3.68 0.83 -1.50
CA LEU A 90 3.26 1.29 -2.82
C LEU A 90 4.06 2.52 -3.27
N GLY A 91 4.35 3.44 -2.35
CA GLY A 91 5.21 4.60 -2.58
C GLY A 91 6.63 4.21 -2.98
N LEU A 92 7.22 3.23 -2.29
CA LEU A 92 8.55 2.71 -2.62
C LEU A 92 8.57 2.08 -4.01
N ILE A 93 7.56 1.25 -4.31
CA ILE A 93 7.39 0.63 -5.63
C ILE A 93 7.26 1.72 -6.72
N TYR A 94 6.44 2.76 -6.47
CA TYR A 94 6.30 3.89 -7.39
C TYR A 94 7.64 4.57 -7.68
N VAL A 95 8.44 4.87 -6.65
CA VAL A 95 9.75 5.51 -6.81
C VAL A 95 10.72 4.59 -7.55
N MET A 96 10.76 3.31 -7.20
CA MET A 96 11.63 2.32 -7.83
C MET A 96 11.27 2.13 -9.31
N LEU A 97 10.00 1.94 -9.63
CA LEU A 97 9.50 1.82 -11.01
C LEU A 97 9.77 3.09 -11.82
N THR A 98 9.55 4.26 -11.21
CA THR A 98 9.81 5.53 -11.90
C THR A 98 11.28 5.67 -12.27
N LYS A 99 12.21 5.29 -11.38
CA LYS A 99 13.65 5.28 -11.67
C LYS A 99 14.00 4.26 -12.75
N LEU A 100 13.47 3.04 -12.64
CA LEU A 100 13.70 1.95 -13.60
C LEU A 100 13.24 2.33 -15.01
N LEU A 101 12.01 2.84 -15.14
CA LEU A 101 11.45 3.25 -16.42
C LEU A 101 12.18 4.47 -17.02
N ASN A 102 12.74 5.34 -16.18
CA ASN A 102 13.58 6.44 -16.65
C ASN A 102 14.93 5.99 -17.22
N TRP A 103 15.42 4.83 -16.81
CA TRP A 103 16.66 4.27 -17.31
C TRP A 103 16.51 3.71 -18.74
N ILE A 104 15.28 3.35 -19.14
CA ILE A 104 14.99 2.85 -20.48
C ILE A 104 14.71 4.04 -21.42
N PRO A 105 15.59 4.36 -22.40
CA PRO A 105 15.50 5.58 -23.21
C PRO A 105 14.23 5.63 -24.06
N LEU A 106 13.72 4.46 -24.50
CA LEU A 106 12.50 4.35 -25.30
C LEU A 106 11.25 4.78 -24.50
N ILE A 107 11.16 4.32 -23.25
CA ILE A 107 10.01 4.61 -22.35
C ILE A 107 10.10 6.04 -21.83
N ARG A 108 11.34 6.53 -21.55
CA ARG A 108 11.56 7.89 -21.06
C ARG A 108 11.04 8.95 -22.02
N LYS A 109 11.14 8.73 -23.33
CA LYS A 109 10.66 9.67 -24.36
C LYS A 109 9.14 9.74 -24.43
N ASN A 110 8.44 8.65 -24.15
CA ASN A 110 6.98 8.60 -24.26
C ASN A 110 6.31 8.65 -22.87
N LYS A 111 5.89 9.86 -22.48
CA LYS A 111 5.25 10.12 -21.18
C LYS A 111 3.97 9.29 -20.98
N PHE A 112 3.20 9.07 -22.05
CA PHE A 112 1.95 8.30 -21.97
C PHE A 112 2.19 6.82 -21.68
N ILE A 113 3.13 6.18 -22.39
CA ILE A 113 3.50 4.77 -22.16
C ILE A 113 4.05 4.60 -20.73
N LYS A 114 4.91 5.52 -20.29
CA LYS A 114 5.44 5.52 -18.93
C LYS A 114 4.33 5.61 -17.88
N MET A 115 3.37 6.51 -18.08
CA MET A 115 2.21 6.66 -17.20
C MET A 115 1.40 5.36 -17.13
N LEU A 116 1.06 4.78 -18.29
CA LEU A 116 0.28 3.55 -18.37
C LEU A 116 0.97 2.37 -17.66
N LEU A 117 2.28 2.22 -17.88
CA LEU A 117 3.07 1.17 -17.22
C LEU A 117 3.12 1.38 -15.70
N LEU A 118 3.34 2.61 -15.23
CA LEU A 118 3.33 2.92 -13.79
C LEU A 118 1.99 2.58 -13.17
N LEU A 119 0.89 3.04 -13.76
CA LEU A 119 -0.46 2.78 -13.27
C LEU A 119 -0.78 1.28 -13.29
N GLY A 120 -0.48 0.61 -14.41
CA GLY A 120 -0.69 -0.84 -14.53
C GLY A 120 0.03 -1.62 -13.44
N CYS A 121 1.32 -1.35 -13.21
CA CYS A 121 2.09 -2.02 -12.16
C CYS A 121 1.54 -1.74 -10.76
N LEU A 122 1.16 -0.49 -10.43
CA LEU A 122 0.62 -0.14 -9.13
C LEU A 122 -0.73 -0.82 -8.86
N TRP A 123 -1.62 -0.86 -9.85
CA TRP A 123 -2.91 -1.54 -9.72
C TRP A 123 -2.77 -3.06 -9.67
N ILE A 124 -1.90 -3.66 -10.50
CA ILE A 124 -1.60 -5.10 -10.41
C ILE A 124 -1.08 -5.45 -9.02
N PHE A 125 -0.13 -4.68 -8.48
CA PHE A 125 0.36 -4.90 -7.13
C PHE A 125 -0.75 -4.76 -6.08
N SER A 126 -1.62 -3.74 -6.20
CA SER A 126 -2.76 -3.55 -5.30
C SER A 126 -3.71 -4.76 -5.30
N LEU A 127 -4.00 -5.33 -6.47
CA LEU A 127 -4.85 -6.51 -6.61
C LEU A 127 -4.18 -7.77 -6.05
N LEU A 128 -2.89 -7.96 -6.33
CA LEU A 128 -2.11 -9.09 -5.80
C LEU A 128 -2.05 -9.11 -4.27
N THR A 129 -1.98 -7.96 -3.65
CA THR A 129 -1.97 -7.82 -2.18
C THR A 129 -3.35 -7.97 -1.53
N GLY A 130 -4.37 -8.36 -2.32
CA GLY A 130 -5.73 -8.57 -1.85
C GLY A 130 -6.55 -7.30 -1.71
N ALA A 131 -6.14 -6.22 -2.37
CA ALA A 131 -6.87 -4.94 -2.42
C ALA A 131 -7.30 -4.41 -1.04
N SER A 132 -6.42 -4.54 -0.05
CA SER A 132 -6.71 -4.02 1.30
C SER A 132 -7.03 -2.52 1.24
N ALA A 133 -7.91 -2.03 2.13
CA ALA A 133 -8.34 -0.63 2.14
C ALA A 133 -7.17 0.38 2.13
N SER A 134 -6.11 0.09 2.86
CA SER A 134 -4.89 0.90 2.92
C SER A 134 -4.16 0.97 1.57
N VAL A 135 -4.05 -0.16 0.85
CA VAL A 135 -3.38 -0.24 -0.45
C VAL A 135 -4.23 0.40 -1.54
N LEU A 136 -5.56 0.16 -1.53
CA LEU A 136 -6.48 0.80 -2.48
C LEU A 136 -6.45 2.33 -2.37
N ARG A 137 -6.50 2.88 -1.16
CA ARG A 137 -6.36 4.33 -0.95
C ARG A 137 -5.10 4.87 -1.59
N SER A 138 -3.98 4.20 -1.34
CA SER A 138 -2.68 4.60 -1.90
C SER A 138 -2.64 4.46 -3.42
N ALA A 139 -3.20 3.40 -4.00
CA ALA A 139 -3.26 3.19 -5.44
C ALA A 139 -4.07 4.31 -6.13
N VAL A 140 -5.24 4.66 -5.57
CA VAL A 140 -6.06 5.78 -6.07
C VAL A 140 -5.28 7.09 -5.98
N MET A 141 -4.66 7.38 -4.83
CA MET A 141 -3.90 8.60 -4.64
C MET A 141 -2.71 8.71 -5.60
N PHE A 142 -1.91 7.63 -5.75
CA PHE A 142 -0.81 7.61 -6.72
C PHE A 142 -1.30 7.74 -8.15
N THR A 143 -2.49 7.24 -8.48
CA THR A 143 -3.11 7.44 -9.80
C THR A 143 -3.25 8.94 -10.09
N PHE A 144 -3.81 9.72 -9.15
CA PHE A 144 -3.95 11.16 -9.33
C PHE A 144 -2.62 11.90 -9.36
N ILE A 145 -1.64 11.47 -8.57
CA ILE A 145 -0.28 12.05 -8.61
C ILE A 145 0.37 11.80 -9.98
N VAL A 146 0.27 10.58 -10.52
CA VAL A 146 0.86 10.20 -11.81
C VAL A 146 0.16 10.92 -12.96
N VAL A 147 -1.16 10.94 -12.97
CA VAL A 147 -1.96 11.64 -13.98
C VAL A 147 -1.72 13.15 -13.90
N GLY A 148 -1.78 13.71 -12.69
CA GLY A 148 -1.55 15.13 -12.45
C GLY A 148 -0.20 15.60 -12.98
N LYS A 149 0.90 14.87 -12.71
CA LYS A 149 2.24 15.18 -13.21
C LYS A 149 2.38 15.09 -14.73
N ASN A 150 1.54 14.32 -15.42
CA ASN A 150 1.62 14.16 -16.86
C ASN A 150 0.80 15.20 -17.63
N TYR A 151 -0.36 15.57 -17.11
CA TYR A 151 -1.32 16.43 -17.81
C TYR A 151 -1.33 17.88 -17.30
N PHE A 152 -0.97 18.10 -16.03
CA PHE A 152 -1.02 19.43 -15.42
C PHE A 152 0.39 19.90 -15.06
N THR A 153 0.79 21.04 -15.55
CA THR A 153 2.10 21.66 -15.27
C THR A 153 2.27 22.10 -13.81
N GLN A 154 1.16 22.33 -13.12
CA GLN A 154 1.12 22.71 -11.69
C GLN A 154 0.07 21.87 -10.93
N SER A 155 0.31 20.57 -10.79
CA SER A 155 -0.54 19.77 -9.94
C SER A 155 -0.09 19.87 -8.49
N SER A 156 -0.93 20.42 -7.63
CA SER A 156 -0.72 20.41 -6.19
C SER A 156 -0.99 19.01 -5.62
N ILE A 157 -0.13 18.59 -4.71
CA ILE A 157 -0.35 17.31 -3.96
C ILE A 157 -1.68 17.39 -3.19
N TYR A 158 -2.04 18.55 -2.66
CA TYR A 158 -3.32 18.75 -1.97
C TYR A 158 -4.53 18.45 -2.86
N ASN A 159 -4.49 18.88 -4.13
CA ASN A 159 -5.56 18.57 -5.07
C ASN A 159 -5.66 17.07 -5.34
N SER A 160 -4.52 16.38 -5.48
CA SER A 160 -4.51 14.93 -5.67
C SER A 160 -5.07 14.19 -4.45
N LEU A 161 -4.74 14.65 -3.23
CA LEU A 161 -5.31 14.12 -1.99
C LEU A 161 -6.81 14.38 -1.91
N ALA A 162 -7.27 15.60 -2.19
CA ALA A 162 -8.68 15.96 -2.13
C ALA A 162 -9.52 15.14 -3.13
N VAL A 163 -9.06 15.03 -4.38
CA VAL A 163 -9.77 14.25 -5.41
C VAL A 163 -9.80 12.77 -5.06
N SER A 164 -8.69 12.20 -4.56
CA SER A 164 -8.65 10.79 -4.15
C SER A 164 -9.58 10.51 -2.97
N ALA A 165 -9.61 11.40 -1.96
CA ALA A 165 -10.53 11.29 -0.84
C ALA A 165 -12.00 11.39 -1.29
N PHE A 166 -12.31 12.37 -2.12
CA PHE A 166 -13.64 12.57 -2.66
C PHE A 166 -14.16 11.33 -3.42
N LEU A 167 -13.36 10.77 -4.31
CA LEU A 167 -13.76 9.58 -5.08
C LEU A 167 -13.94 8.34 -4.21
N LEU A 168 -13.08 8.14 -3.22
CA LEU A 168 -13.24 7.02 -2.29
C LEU A 168 -14.48 7.18 -1.42
N LEU A 169 -14.82 8.39 -0.99
CA LEU A 169 -16.04 8.67 -0.24
C LEU A 169 -17.30 8.59 -1.11
N CYS A 170 -17.21 8.89 -2.41
CA CYS A 170 -18.30 8.63 -3.36
C CYS A 170 -18.53 7.13 -3.58
N TYR A 171 -17.46 6.32 -3.55
CA TYR A 171 -17.55 4.86 -3.67
C TYR A 171 -18.14 4.22 -2.41
N ASP A 172 -17.63 4.61 -1.24
CA ASP A 172 -18.11 4.13 0.05
C ASP A 172 -18.02 5.27 1.09
N PRO A 173 -19.16 5.91 1.43
CA PRO A 173 -19.22 6.97 2.43
C PRO A 173 -18.77 6.53 3.84
N TYR A 174 -18.87 5.23 4.15
CA TYR A 174 -18.47 4.69 5.45
C TYR A 174 -16.97 4.74 5.69
N PHE A 175 -16.15 4.96 4.66
CA PHE A 175 -14.72 5.23 4.84
C PHE A 175 -14.45 6.45 5.71
N LEU A 176 -15.39 7.39 5.80
CA LEU A 176 -15.25 8.54 6.68
C LEU A 176 -15.12 8.13 8.16
N TRP A 177 -15.75 7.02 8.55
CA TRP A 177 -15.70 6.46 9.90
C TRP A 177 -14.57 5.44 10.09
N ASP A 178 -13.86 5.08 9.02
CA ASP A 178 -12.71 4.18 9.10
C ASP A 178 -11.49 4.94 9.62
N VAL A 179 -11.06 4.56 10.82
CA VAL A 179 -9.88 5.12 11.48
C VAL A 179 -8.64 5.04 10.58
N GLY A 180 -8.48 3.94 9.83
CA GLY A 180 -7.38 3.78 8.90
C GLY A 180 -7.43 4.80 7.74
N PHE A 181 -8.62 5.15 7.27
CA PHE A 181 -8.82 6.20 6.27
C PHE A 181 -8.42 7.57 6.85
N GLN A 182 -8.95 7.93 8.01
CA GLN A 182 -8.67 9.20 8.66
C GLN A 182 -7.18 9.37 8.93
N LEU A 183 -6.54 8.40 9.60
CA LEU A 183 -5.11 8.44 9.92
C LEU A 183 -4.23 8.55 8.67
N SER A 184 -4.55 7.82 7.59
CA SER A 184 -3.75 7.87 6.38
C SER A 184 -3.78 9.23 5.67
N TYR A 185 -4.95 9.87 5.60
CA TYR A 185 -5.08 11.21 5.00
C TYR A 185 -4.51 12.30 5.90
N LEU A 186 -4.75 12.23 7.21
CA LEU A 186 -4.18 13.17 8.20
C LEU A 186 -2.66 13.12 8.19
N ALA A 187 -2.07 11.92 8.21
CA ALA A 187 -0.62 11.77 8.15
C ALA A 187 -0.02 12.38 6.88
N LEU A 188 -0.67 12.19 5.71
CA LEU A 188 -0.18 12.76 4.46
C LEU A 188 -0.34 14.27 4.39
N ILE A 189 -1.47 14.82 4.85
CA ILE A 189 -1.67 16.26 4.96
C ILE A 189 -0.62 16.85 5.92
N GLY A 190 -0.38 16.19 7.05
CA GLY A 190 0.65 16.60 8.00
C GLY A 190 2.06 16.59 7.40
N ILE A 191 2.43 15.53 6.69
CA ILE A 191 3.72 15.48 6.00
C ILE A 191 3.83 16.63 4.99
N VAL A 192 2.84 16.82 4.12
CA VAL A 192 2.90 17.85 3.07
C VAL A 192 2.91 19.26 3.64
N SER A 193 2.19 19.51 4.75
CA SER A 193 2.10 20.85 5.38
C SER A 193 3.23 21.14 6.34
N LEU A 194 3.63 20.17 7.18
CA LEU A 194 4.55 20.39 8.29
C LEU A 194 6.02 20.06 7.96
N GLN A 195 6.27 19.19 6.98
CA GLN A 195 7.65 18.78 6.65
C GLN A 195 8.54 19.95 6.29
N GLN A 196 8.08 20.87 5.42
CA GLN A 196 8.89 22.02 4.99
C GLN A 196 9.21 22.98 6.15
N PRO A 197 8.26 23.46 6.97
CA PRO A 197 8.58 24.30 8.10
C PRO A 197 9.48 23.60 9.11
N LEU A 198 9.24 22.31 9.42
CA LEU A 198 10.08 21.54 10.34
C LEU A 198 11.51 21.37 9.78
N ASN A 199 11.65 21.13 8.49
CA ASN A 199 12.97 20.96 7.87
C ASN A 199 13.81 22.26 7.92
N ARG A 200 13.15 23.43 7.92
CA ARG A 200 13.81 24.73 8.01
C ARG A 200 14.26 25.10 9.43
N LEU A 201 13.81 24.39 10.47
CA LEU A 201 14.20 24.66 11.86
C LEU A 201 15.68 24.38 12.12
N LEU A 202 16.26 23.38 11.45
CA LEU A 202 17.68 23.06 11.56
C LEU A 202 18.33 23.10 10.18
N TYR A 203 19.22 24.03 10.01
CA TYR A 203 20.07 24.12 8.81
C TYR A 203 21.37 23.34 9.05
N CYS A 204 21.47 22.16 8.44
CA CYS A 204 22.66 21.33 8.53
C CYS A 204 23.56 21.58 7.31
N LYS A 205 24.80 22.04 7.53
CA LYS A 205 25.79 22.24 6.46
C LYS A 205 26.23 20.95 5.76
N MET A 206 26.04 19.78 6.41
CA MET A 206 26.44 18.48 5.89
C MET A 206 25.29 17.77 5.17
N PRO A 207 25.45 17.37 3.88
CA PRO A 207 24.33 16.83 3.08
C PRO A 207 23.79 15.48 3.58
N TRP A 208 24.59 14.69 4.27
CA TRP A 208 24.11 13.44 4.88
C TRP A 208 23.29 13.70 6.14
N LEU A 209 23.64 14.70 6.94
CA LEU A 209 22.90 15.10 8.14
C LEU A 209 21.54 15.72 7.76
N GLU A 210 21.51 16.49 6.68
CA GLU A 210 20.28 17.03 6.11
C GLU A 210 19.30 15.92 5.68
N LYS A 211 19.79 14.83 5.09
CA LYS A 211 18.96 13.66 4.74
C LYS A 211 18.38 12.97 5.97
N ILE A 212 19.19 12.77 7.01
CA ILE A 212 18.73 12.18 8.27
C ILE A 212 17.69 13.09 8.93
N TRP A 213 17.96 14.39 8.99
CA TRP A 213 17.01 15.38 9.50
C TRP A 213 15.71 15.40 8.71
N SER A 214 15.78 15.36 7.39
CA SER A 214 14.58 15.27 6.53
C SER A 214 13.74 14.01 6.80
N LEU A 215 14.36 12.86 7.02
CA LEU A 215 13.64 11.63 7.40
C LEU A 215 12.98 11.79 8.79
N PHE A 216 13.69 12.37 9.75
CA PHE A 216 13.16 12.62 11.08
C PHE A 216 11.97 13.58 11.05
N THR A 217 12.04 14.68 10.29
CA THR A 217 10.94 15.65 10.16
C THR A 217 9.71 15.06 9.48
N VAL A 218 9.88 14.16 8.50
CA VAL A 218 8.76 13.43 7.88
C VAL A 218 8.03 12.57 8.92
N THR A 219 8.79 11.80 9.70
CA THR A 219 8.23 10.93 10.75
C THR A 219 7.52 11.75 11.82
N LEU A 220 8.14 12.85 12.26
CA LEU A 220 7.57 13.75 13.25
C LEU A 220 6.29 14.42 12.75
N ALA A 221 6.29 14.90 11.49
CA ALA A 221 5.12 15.49 10.86
C ALA A 221 3.95 14.47 10.77
N ALA A 222 4.23 13.23 10.40
CA ALA A 222 3.23 12.18 10.37
C ALA A 222 2.65 11.87 11.76
N GLN A 223 3.49 11.80 12.80
CA GLN A 223 3.06 11.51 14.17
C GLN A 223 2.27 12.64 14.82
N ILE A 224 2.61 13.91 14.54
CA ILE A 224 1.87 15.06 15.08
C ILE A 224 0.46 15.14 14.48
N SER A 225 0.28 14.68 13.25
CA SER A 225 -0.98 14.79 12.51
C SER A 225 -1.87 13.54 12.63
N ALA A 226 -1.35 12.42 13.08
CA ALA A 226 -2.08 11.17 13.30
C ALA A 226 -2.47 11.00 14.75
#